data_acbf51aba2b9760b2713d7470fb23508
#
_entry.id   acbf51aba2b9760b2713d7470fb23508
#
_cell.length_a   1.000
_cell.length_b   1.000
_cell.length_c   1.000
_cell.angle_alpha   90.00
_cell.angle_beta   90.00
_cell.angle_gamma   90.00
#
_symmetry.space_group_name_H-M   'P 1'
#
loop_
_entity.id
_entity.type
_entity.pdbx_description
1 polymer ?
#
loop_
_entity_poly.entity_id
_entity_poly.type
_entity_poly.pdbx_seq_one_letter_code
_entity_poly.pdbx_strand_id
1 'polypeptide(L)'
;MRVTNNTLTFIDLFAGLGGFHIALESLGCKCVFTSELKEDLQKLYKINFPEASRIEGDITKVDLTSIPHHDILCAGFPCQPFSQAGKRQGFSDEGRGNMFDYICAIIEERGKLDDKPRFLLLENVSNLKGHDNGNTWRIIQERLDALGYYVSGEILSPHQFGIPQHRKRIYIVGLRKDLVDSNEYQPFEFPNEKNEKLCDITTIIDANDTDIQPLALKTHQQLKVWQIFLSELKKRNRKIPRFPIWAMEFDADYEYEDIAPFKQTKKQLKGHKGKLGWEINGPSKEDCLKQLPIYAQTDTADKFPEWKIRYIRQNREFWAENADWLRGWIEYIKDWDNSHQKLEWNCRDNDDGDIKTKIIQFRASGIRVKMPTFSPALNLVGTQVPILPWVELPTECIPVYSNEELEQYGLTSEDIRFGRYLSIREAAALQGMKSLKFDGLSKTRIYEALGNAINVDIVKIIAKKMLKYGK
;
A
#
# COMPACT_ATOMS: atom_id res chain seq x y z
N MET A 1 20.97 -24.14 39.13
CA MET A 1 21.21 -22.96 38.29
C MET A 1 19.97 -22.05 38.34
N ARG A 2 20.07 -20.86 38.88
CA ARG A 2 18.96 -19.89 38.86
C ARG A 2 18.82 -19.42 37.40
N VAL A 3 17.72 -19.78 36.75
CA VAL A 3 17.30 -19.15 35.48
C VAL A 3 16.95 -17.70 35.84
N THR A 4 17.89 -16.80 35.65
CA THR A 4 17.57 -15.37 35.64
C THR A 4 16.72 -15.15 34.37
N ASN A 5 15.41 -14.93 34.59
CA ASN A 5 14.51 -14.46 33.51
C ASN A 5 14.97 -13.04 33.12
N ASN A 6 16.07 -12.93 32.38
CA ASN A 6 16.45 -11.64 31.82
C ASN A 6 15.44 -11.31 30.70
N THR A 7 14.63 -10.28 30.90
CA THR A 7 13.76 -9.70 29.88
C THR A 7 14.60 -9.29 28.70
N LEU A 8 14.35 -9.86 27.52
CA LEU A 8 15.05 -9.47 26.29
C LEU A 8 14.76 -8.00 25.94
N THR A 9 15.78 -7.31 25.51
CA THR A 9 15.70 -5.90 25.13
C THR A 9 15.73 -5.73 23.62
N PHE A 10 15.09 -4.66 23.11
CA PHE A 10 15.12 -4.36 21.70
C PHE A 10 15.24 -2.86 21.42
N ILE A 11 15.72 -2.55 20.22
CA ILE A 11 15.66 -1.21 19.64
C ILE A 11 14.72 -1.21 18.45
N ASP A 12 13.99 -0.08 18.23
CA ASP A 12 13.05 0.10 17.12
C ASP A 12 13.49 1.29 16.25
N LEU A 13 14.11 1.00 15.11
CA LEU A 13 14.62 1.99 14.16
C LEU A 13 13.59 2.27 13.07
N PHE A 14 13.43 3.57 12.73
CA PHE A 14 12.40 4.02 11.78
C PHE A 14 10.98 3.65 12.26
N ALA A 15 10.74 3.88 13.54
CA ALA A 15 9.67 3.24 14.31
C ALA A 15 8.25 3.56 13.83
N GLY A 16 8.03 4.75 13.20
CA GLY A 16 6.71 5.15 12.74
C GLY A 16 5.68 5.11 13.87
N LEU A 17 4.67 4.26 13.72
CA LEU A 17 3.62 4.04 14.73
C LEU A 17 4.00 2.99 15.81
N GLY A 18 5.22 2.45 15.79
CA GLY A 18 5.68 1.48 16.80
C GLY A 18 5.19 0.04 16.55
N GLY A 19 5.14 -0.40 15.29
CA GLY A 19 4.68 -1.75 14.98
C GLY A 19 5.54 -2.85 15.58
N PHE A 20 6.85 -2.72 15.57
CA PHE A 20 7.76 -3.64 16.27
C PHE A 20 7.60 -3.54 17.79
N HIS A 21 7.46 -2.31 18.31
CA HIS A 21 7.27 -2.08 19.75
C HIS A 21 6.08 -2.86 20.29
N ILE A 22 4.88 -2.66 19.69
CA ILE A 22 3.65 -3.33 20.11
C ILE A 22 3.83 -4.86 20.07
N ALA A 23 4.40 -5.37 18.98
CA ALA A 23 4.57 -6.81 18.79
C ALA A 23 5.50 -7.42 19.85
N LEU A 24 6.69 -6.85 20.06
CA LEU A 24 7.71 -7.39 20.94
C LEU A 24 7.38 -7.18 22.41
N GLU A 25 6.80 -6.03 22.78
CA GLU A 25 6.33 -5.80 24.14
C GLU A 25 5.24 -6.80 24.53
N SER A 26 4.32 -7.15 23.60
CA SER A 26 3.32 -8.19 23.83
C SER A 26 3.92 -9.59 24.06
N LEU A 27 5.19 -9.79 23.73
CA LEU A 27 5.95 -11.02 23.96
C LEU A 27 6.88 -10.93 25.19
N GLY A 28 6.79 -9.84 25.97
CA GLY A 28 7.55 -9.62 27.18
C GLY A 28 8.95 -9.04 26.95
N CYS A 29 9.26 -8.53 25.76
CA CYS A 29 10.50 -7.80 25.49
C CYS A 29 10.37 -6.32 25.90
N LYS A 30 11.50 -5.65 26.19
CA LYS A 30 11.54 -4.24 26.59
C LYS A 30 12.25 -3.38 25.56
N CYS A 31 11.59 -2.30 25.11
CA CYS A 31 12.21 -1.29 24.26
C CYS A 31 13.20 -0.44 25.06
N VAL A 32 14.42 -0.29 24.56
CA VAL A 32 15.48 0.49 25.23
C VAL A 32 15.95 1.68 24.39
N PHE A 33 15.61 1.71 23.11
CA PHE A 33 15.95 2.81 22.21
C PHE A 33 15.01 2.82 21.01
N THR A 34 14.63 4.00 20.55
CA THR A 34 13.79 4.21 19.36
C THR A 34 14.33 5.36 18.54
N SER A 35 14.26 5.27 17.20
CA SER A 35 14.47 6.42 16.33
C SER A 35 13.32 6.58 15.33
N GLU A 36 12.85 7.83 15.19
CA GLU A 36 11.85 8.23 14.21
C GLU A 36 12.13 9.66 13.74
N LEU A 37 12.26 9.85 12.42
CA LEU A 37 12.63 11.14 11.84
C LEU A 37 11.56 12.22 12.01
N LYS A 38 10.27 11.83 11.93
CA LYS A 38 9.15 12.78 11.88
C LYS A 38 8.70 13.15 13.27
N GLU A 39 8.82 14.45 13.64
CA GLU A 39 8.50 14.95 14.97
C GLU A 39 7.06 14.68 15.42
N ASP A 40 6.10 14.74 14.50
CA ASP A 40 4.71 14.43 14.78
C ASP A 40 4.51 12.97 15.23
N LEU A 41 5.23 12.04 14.57
CA LEU A 41 5.22 10.62 14.96
C LEU A 41 6.00 10.36 16.24
N GLN A 42 7.09 11.09 16.52
CA GLN A 42 7.79 11.02 17.81
C GLN A 42 6.86 11.42 18.96
N LYS A 43 6.10 12.51 18.80
CA LYS A 43 5.12 12.97 19.79
C LYS A 43 4.03 11.91 20.02
N LEU A 44 3.50 11.35 18.94
CA LEU A 44 2.49 10.29 19.01
C LEU A 44 3.05 9.01 19.66
N TYR A 45 4.30 8.65 19.36
CA TYR A 45 4.99 7.52 19.96
C TYR A 45 5.09 7.67 21.50
N LYS A 46 5.46 8.86 22.00
CA LYS A 46 5.50 9.16 23.45
C LYS A 46 4.13 9.03 24.13
N ILE A 47 3.05 9.39 23.44
CA ILE A 47 1.68 9.26 23.95
C ILE A 47 1.30 7.79 24.10
N ASN A 48 1.71 6.95 23.15
CA ASN A 48 1.36 5.53 23.13
C ASN A 48 2.31 4.65 23.96
N PHE A 49 3.57 5.06 24.09
CA PHE A 49 4.63 4.31 24.79
C PHE A 49 5.34 5.23 25.80
N PRO A 50 4.66 5.62 26.89
CA PRO A 50 5.22 6.56 27.87
C PRO A 50 6.45 6.01 28.59
N GLU A 51 6.58 4.67 28.68
CA GLU A 51 7.72 3.97 29.27
C GLU A 51 8.92 3.81 28.32
N ALA A 52 8.81 4.27 27.06
CA ALA A 52 9.92 4.24 26.11
C ALA A 52 11.07 5.13 26.62
N SER A 53 12.21 4.49 26.95
CA SER A 53 13.28 5.14 27.69
C SER A 53 14.02 6.21 26.90
N ARG A 54 14.10 6.07 25.56
CA ARG A 54 14.82 6.99 24.69
C ARG A 54 14.24 7.01 23.29
N ILE A 55 13.82 8.17 22.83
CA ILE A 55 13.31 8.42 21.47
C ILE A 55 14.19 9.49 20.82
N GLU A 56 14.90 9.10 19.78
CA GLU A 56 15.76 9.94 18.98
C GLU A 56 15.11 10.29 17.63
N GLY A 57 15.59 11.35 17.01
CA GLY A 57 15.14 11.81 15.69
C GLY A 57 15.84 11.10 14.54
N ASP A 58 16.63 11.87 13.82
CA ASP A 58 17.39 11.38 12.66
C ASP A 58 18.53 10.45 13.10
N ILE A 59 18.42 9.17 12.77
CA ILE A 59 19.41 8.15 13.13
C ILE A 59 20.81 8.47 12.59
N THR A 60 20.91 9.25 11.51
CA THR A 60 22.19 9.64 10.91
C THR A 60 22.97 10.62 11.78
N LYS A 61 22.31 11.24 12.76
CA LYS A 61 22.90 12.20 13.70
C LYS A 61 23.15 11.62 15.09
N VAL A 62 22.75 10.37 15.30
CA VAL A 62 22.93 9.69 16.58
C VAL A 62 24.36 9.19 16.71
N ASP A 63 24.99 9.47 17.86
CA ASP A 63 26.24 8.81 18.21
C ASP A 63 25.98 7.32 18.46
N LEU A 64 26.47 6.46 17.58
CA LEU A 64 26.22 5.02 17.61
C LEU A 64 26.78 4.37 18.89
N THR A 65 27.81 4.94 19.52
CA THR A 65 28.35 4.45 20.79
C THR A 65 27.37 4.63 21.94
N SER A 66 26.45 5.59 21.82
CA SER A 66 25.43 5.91 22.81
C SER A 66 24.19 4.99 22.74
N ILE A 67 24.05 4.16 21.71
CA ILE A 67 22.96 3.21 21.61
C ILE A 67 23.15 2.10 22.65
N PRO A 68 22.15 1.84 23.53
CA PRO A 68 22.32 0.90 24.63
C PRO A 68 22.43 -0.56 24.15
N HIS A 69 22.84 -1.46 25.10
CA HIS A 69 22.72 -2.90 24.88
C HIS A 69 21.30 -3.30 24.48
N HIS A 70 21.20 -4.20 23.51
CA HIS A 70 19.93 -4.76 23.06
C HIS A 70 20.12 -6.15 22.46
N ASP A 71 19.16 -7.05 22.74
CA ASP A 71 19.16 -8.41 22.20
C ASP A 71 18.61 -8.46 20.78
N ILE A 72 17.68 -7.53 20.42
CA ILE A 72 16.99 -7.54 19.12
C ILE A 72 17.11 -6.17 18.48
N LEU A 73 17.59 -6.14 17.24
CA LEU A 73 17.56 -4.94 16.39
C LEU A 73 16.39 -5.04 15.43
N CYS A 74 15.44 -4.09 15.55
CA CYS A 74 14.29 -3.98 14.67
C CYS A 74 14.42 -2.76 13.76
N ALA A 75 14.08 -2.91 12.46
CA ALA A 75 14.09 -1.79 11.53
C ALA A 75 13.12 -1.99 10.35
N GLY A 76 12.18 -1.05 10.18
CA GLY A 76 11.39 -0.86 8.97
C GLY A 76 12.02 0.20 8.08
N PHE A 77 13.16 -0.10 7.46
CA PHE A 77 13.95 0.91 6.76
C PHE A 77 13.36 1.29 5.38
N PRO A 78 13.49 2.57 4.95
CA PRO A 78 13.00 3.00 3.65
C PRO A 78 13.76 2.33 2.50
N CYS A 79 13.03 1.94 1.44
CA CYS A 79 13.60 1.39 0.21
C CYS A 79 14.25 2.54 -0.58
N GLN A 80 15.53 2.79 -0.37
CA GLN A 80 16.35 3.68 -1.20
C GLN A 80 17.20 2.85 -2.16
N PRO A 81 17.53 3.34 -3.38
CA PRO A 81 18.37 2.60 -4.30
C PRO A 81 19.73 2.32 -3.65
N PHE A 82 20.10 1.05 -3.64
CA PHE A 82 21.46 0.63 -3.25
C PHE A 82 22.40 1.05 -4.37
N SER A 83 23.12 2.16 -4.22
CA SER A 83 24.13 2.54 -5.17
C SER A 83 25.34 1.59 -5.07
N GLN A 84 25.89 1.17 -6.22
CA GLN A 84 27.11 0.36 -6.27
C GLN A 84 28.36 1.11 -5.74
N ALA A 85 28.23 2.40 -5.39
CA ALA A 85 29.31 3.26 -4.91
C ALA A 85 29.76 2.98 -3.45
N GLY A 86 29.14 2.04 -2.74
CA GLY A 86 29.49 1.64 -1.36
C GLY A 86 30.76 0.80 -1.23
N LYS A 87 31.76 0.94 -2.11
CA LYS A 87 33.10 0.40 -1.87
C LYS A 87 33.86 1.33 -0.90
N ARG A 88 33.90 0.90 0.38
CA ARG A 88 34.95 1.20 1.35
C ARG A 88 35.54 2.65 1.39
N GLN A 89 34.67 3.65 1.56
CA GLN A 89 35.13 4.94 2.10
C GLN A 89 34.31 5.23 3.35
N GLY A 90 34.99 5.54 4.44
CA GLY A 90 34.32 5.75 5.75
C GLY A 90 33.30 6.88 5.69
N PHE A 91 32.48 6.99 6.73
CA PHE A 91 31.36 7.91 6.96
C PHE A 91 31.64 9.43 6.74
N SER A 92 32.61 9.81 5.94
CA SER A 92 33.13 11.20 5.85
C SER A 92 32.74 11.94 4.56
N ASP A 93 31.84 11.41 3.69
CA ASP A 93 31.46 12.14 2.49
C ASP A 93 29.93 12.37 2.39
N GLU A 94 29.58 13.59 1.97
CA GLU A 94 28.30 14.26 1.87
C GLU A 94 27.22 13.60 0.94
N GLY A 95 27.29 12.30 0.71
CA GLY A 95 26.26 11.51 0.04
C GLY A 95 25.42 10.76 1.06
N ARG A 96 24.11 11.05 1.16
CA ARG A 96 23.15 10.37 2.03
C ARG A 96 23.31 8.86 1.91
N GLY A 97 24.05 8.24 2.86
CA GLY A 97 24.22 6.80 2.94
C GLY A 97 22.85 6.09 2.97
N ASN A 98 22.78 4.90 2.40
CA ASN A 98 21.57 4.09 2.47
C ASN A 98 21.24 3.78 3.95
N MET A 99 19.99 3.89 4.37
CA MET A 99 19.58 3.62 5.76
C MET A 99 19.97 2.23 6.24
N PHE A 100 20.13 1.25 5.34
CA PHE A 100 20.67 -0.06 5.67
C PHE A 100 22.15 0.01 6.12
N ASP A 101 22.92 0.97 5.64
CA ASP A 101 24.32 1.17 6.07
C ASP A 101 24.40 1.55 7.56
N TYR A 102 23.43 2.33 8.05
CA TYR A 102 23.34 2.66 9.48
C TYR A 102 22.96 1.44 10.34
N ILE A 103 22.11 0.54 9.84
CA ILE A 103 21.83 -0.73 10.52
C ILE A 103 23.11 -1.55 10.68
N CYS A 104 23.90 -1.69 9.59
CA CYS A 104 25.18 -2.38 9.63
C CYS A 104 26.18 -1.70 10.59
N ALA A 105 26.26 -0.37 10.57
CA ALA A 105 27.16 0.39 11.43
C ALA A 105 26.82 0.24 12.94
N ILE A 106 25.54 0.18 13.30
CA ILE A 106 25.12 -0.11 14.68
C ILE A 106 25.59 -1.50 15.10
N ILE A 107 25.43 -2.50 14.22
CA ILE A 107 25.89 -3.88 14.52
C ILE A 107 27.42 -3.92 14.64
N GLU A 108 28.16 -3.21 13.80
CA GLU A 108 29.63 -3.12 13.85
C GLU A 108 30.07 -2.46 15.15
N GLU A 109 29.43 -1.34 15.55
CA GLU A 109 29.79 -0.63 16.79
C GLU A 109 29.53 -1.52 18.01
N ARG A 110 28.39 -2.21 18.08
CA ARG A 110 28.12 -3.20 19.15
C ARG A 110 29.13 -4.36 19.11
N GLY A 111 29.58 -4.74 17.92
CA GLY A 111 30.61 -5.77 17.75
C GLY A 111 31.98 -5.42 18.36
N LYS A 112 32.38 -4.15 18.37
CA LYS A 112 33.60 -3.68 19.05
C LYS A 112 33.56 -3.85 20.55
N LEU A 113 32.34 -3.93 21.13
CA LEU A 113 32.08 -4.13 22.55
C LEU A 113 31.78 -5.59 22.89
N ASP A 114 31.94 -6.51 21.93
CA ASP A 114 31.53 -7.92 22.04
C ASP A 114 30.06 -8.11 22.48
N ASP A 115 29.20 -7.24 21.97
CA ASP A 115 27.82 -7.06 22.43
C ASP A 115 26.83 -6.93 21.25
N LYS A 116 27.05 -7.68 20.17
CA LYS A 116 26.14 -7.69 19.00
C LYS A 116 24.75 -8.18 19.38
N PRO A 117 23.70 -7.62 18.77
CA PRO A 117 22.33 -8.14 18.92
C PRO A 117 22.28 -9.65 18.63
N ARG A 118 21.48 -10.38 19.40
CA ARG A 118 21.24 -11.81 19.17
C ARG A 118 20.41 -12.05 17.91
N PHE A 119 19.46 -11.13 17.66
CA PHE A 119 18.46 -11.24 16.60
C PHE A 119 18.37 -9.93 15.81
N LEU A 120 18.15 -10.07 14.51
CA LEU A 120 17.73 -8.98 13.63
C LEU A 120 16.31 -9.27 13.13
N LEU A 121 15.43 -8.29 13.16
CA LEU A 121 14.08 -8.39 12.60
C LEU A 121 13.80 -7.14 11.75
N LEU A 122 13.96 -7.28 10.43
CA LEU A 122 13.88 -6.18 9.50
C LEU A 122 12.65 -6.34 8.59
N GLU A 123 12.11 -5.22 8.11
CA GLU A 123 10.98 -5.21 7.17
C GLU A 123 11.24 -4.23 6.03
N ASN A 124 10.73 -4.57 4.83
CA ASN A 124 10.75 -3.69 3.68
C ASN A 124 9.63 -4.05 2.67
N VAL A 125 9.48 -3.25 1.62
CA VAL A 125 8.57 -3.55 0.51
C VAL A 125 8.98 -4.84 -0.20
N SER A 126 7.99 -5.63 -0.66
CA SER A 126 8.23 -6.93 -1.31
C SER A 126 9.12 -6.84 -2.56
N ASN A 127 9.12 -5.69 -3.25
CA ASN A 127 9.94 -5.48 -4.45
C ASN A 127 11.45 -5.52 -4.16
N LEU A 128 11.89 -5.32 -2.91
CA LEU A 128 13.30 -5.37 -2.52
C LEU A 128 13.95 -6.70 -2.91
N LYS A 129 13.21 -7.83 -2.80
CA LYS A 129 13.73 -9.17 -3.13
C LYS A 129 14.04 -9.34 -4.63
N GLY A 130 13.27 -8.69 -5.50
CA GLY A 130 13.46 -8.73 -6.97
C GLY A 130 14.18 -7.50 -7.54
N HIS A 131 14.45 -6.48 -6.72
CA HIS A 131 15.07 -5.24 -7.18
C HIS A 131 16.46 -5.48 -7.74
N ASP A 132 16.77 -4.82 -8.88
CA ASP A 132 18.04 -4.97 -9.58
C ASP A 132 18.38 -6.44 -9.86
N ASN A 133 17.41 -7.18 -10.42
CA ASN A 133 17.51 -8.62 -10.70
C ASN A 133 17.92 -9.47 -9.48
N GLY A 134 17.49 -9.07 -8.27
CA GLY A 134 17.82 -9.75 -7.02
C GLY A 134 19.15 -9.32 -6.39
N ASN A 135 19.90 -8.44 -7.04
CA ASN A 135 21.21 -7.99 -6.55
C ASN A 135 21.10 -7.26 -5.20
N THR A 136 20.06 -6.46 -5.01
CA THR A 136 19.82 -5.76 -3.74
C THR A 136 19.67 -6.74 -2.57
N TRP A 137 18.88 -7.81 -2.77
CA TRP A 137 18.70 -8.84 -1.74
C TRP A 137 20.01 -9.58 -1.43
N ARG A 138 20.78 -9.94 -2.48
CA ARG A 138 22.09 -10.58 -2.33
C ARG A 138 23.06 -9.73 -1.52
N ILE A 139 23.14 -8.41 -1.78
CA ILE A 139 24.01 -7.48 -1.02
C ILE A 139 23.61 -7.45 0.46
N ILE A 140 22.32 -7.40 0.77
CA ILE A 140 21.84 -7.41 2.16
C ILE A 140 22.27 -8.70 2.86
N GLN A 141 22.08 -9.85 2.21
CA GLN A 141 22.49 -11.15 2.77
C GLN A 141 24.00 -11.22 3.02
N GLU A 142 24.82 -10.87 2.03
CA GLU A 142 26.29 -10.91 2.12
C GLU A 142 26.81 -9.99 3.23
N ARG A 143 26.26 -8.79 3.37
CA ARG A 143 26.69 -7.85 4.41
C ARG A 143 26.34 -8.32 5.81
N LEU A 144 25.11 -8.80 6.01
CA LEU A 144 24.71 -9.33 7.32
C LEU A 144 25.41 -10.64 7.66
N ASP A 145 25.70 -11.49 6.65
CA ASP A 145 26.52 -12.71 6.84
C ASP A 145 27.94 -12.37 7.30
N ALA A 146 28.57 -11.38 6.68
CA ALA A 146 29.89 -10.86 7.05
C ALA A 146 29.90 -10.26 8.46
N LEU A 147 28.77 -9.73 8.94
CA LEU A 147 28.59 -9.24 10.31
C LEU A 147 28.35 -10.35 11.33
N GLY A 148 28.26 -11.61 10.89
CA GLY A 148 28.16 -12.77 11.76
C GLY A 148 26.72 -13.28 11.96
N TYR A 149 25.81 -13.08 11.00
CA TYR A 149 24.42 -13.53 11.07
C TYR A 149 24.09 -14.55 10.00
N TYR A 150 23.33 -15.57 10.37
CA TYR A 150 22.55 -16.36 9.42
C TYR A 150 21.28 -15.59 9.04
N VAL A 151 21.05 -15.38 7.74
CA VAL A 151 19.99 -14.48 7.23
C VAL A 151 18.97 -15.25 6.41
N SER A 152 17.72 -15.16 6.80
CA SER A 152 16.57 -15.66 6.05
C SER A 152 15.60 -14.54 5.72
N GLY A 153 14.97 -14.56 4.54
CA GLY A 153 14.00 -13.53 4.11
C GLY A 153 12.83 -14.13 3.35
N GLU A 154 11.60 -13.77 3.78
CA GLU A 154 10.37 -14.26 3.16
C GLU A 154 9.36 -13.13 2.92
N ILE A 155 8.61 -13.23 1.79
CA ILE A 155 7.53 -12.29 1.47
C ILE A 155 6.24 -12.83 2.07
N LEU A 156 5.73 -12.11 3.07
CA LEU A 156 4.48 -12.45 3.74
C LEU A 156 3.44 -11.34 3.54
N SER A 157 2.17 -11.70 3.70
CA SER A 157 1.05 -10.77 3.67
C SER A 157 0.00 -11.17 4.72
N PRO A 158 -0.60 -10.20 5.43
CA PRO A 158 -1.56 -10.45 6.50
C PRO A 158 -2.70 -11.41 6.14
N HIS A 159 -3.23 -11.33 4.91
CA HIS A 159 -4.32 -12.20 4.48
C HIS A 159 -3.96 -13.70 4.48
N GLN A 160 -2.68 -14.05 4.37
CA GLN A 160 -2.22 -15.45 4.48
C GLN A 160 -2.41 -16.02 5.89
N PHE A 161 -2.59 -15.15 6.89
CA PHE A 161 -2.76 -15.49 8.30
C PHE A 161 -4.16 -15.18 8.84
N GLY A 162 -5.14 -14.97 7.94
CA GLY A 162 -6.53 -14.67 8.34
C GLY A 162 -6.80 -13.22 8.70
N ILE A 163 -5.82 -12.32 8.53
CA ILE A 163 -5.99 -10.89 8.77
C ILE A 163 -6.49 -10.25 7.45
N PRO A 164 -7.60 -9.53 7.43
CA PRO A 164 -8.26 -9.14 6.18
C PRO A 164 -7.57 -7.96 5.47
N GLN A 165 -6.26 -8.07 5.22
CA GLN A 165 -5.46 -7.09 4.48
C GLN A 165 -4.49 -7.74 3.50
N HIS A 166 -4.51 -7.31 2.24
CA HIS A 166 -3.50 -7.68 1.25
C HIS A 166 -2.36 -6.64 1.25
N ARG A 167 -1.26 -6.98 1.97
CA ARG A 167 -0.08 -6.11 2.13
C ARG A 167 1.20 -6.95 2.09
N LYS A 168 1.75 -7.17 0.90
CA LYS A 168 3.01 -7.92 0.75
C LYS A 168 4.19 -7.12 1.25
N ARG A 169 4.99 -7.72 2.15
CA ARG A 169 6.26 -7.18 2.66
C ARG A 169 7.29 -8.29 2.75
N ILE A 170 8.54 -7.95 2.53
CA ILE A 170 9.65 -8.84 2.88
C ILE A 170 9.97 -8.65 4.36
N TYR A 171 10.00 -9.76 5.10
CA TYR A 171 10.50 -9.81 6.46
C TYR A 171 11.83 -10.53 6.44
N ILE A 172 12.82 -9.99 7.16
CA ILE A 172 14.18 -10.50 7.19
C ILE A 172 14.52 -10.82 8.64
N VAL A 173 14.93 -12.07 8.90
CA VAL A 173 15.38 -12.53 10.21
C VAL A 173 16.88 -12.81 10.12
N GLY A 174 17.64 -12.22 11.03
CA GLY A 174 19.05 -12.53 11.26
C GLY A 174 19.22 -13.23 12.60
N LEU A 175 19.88 -14.38 12.61
CA LEU A 175 20.25 -15.13 13.82
C LEU A 175 21.76 -15.06 13.97
N ARG A 176 22.28 -14.58 15.10
CA ARG A 176 23.73 -14.50 15.34
C ARG A 176 24.34 -15.89 15.31
N LYS A 177 25.44 -16.07 14.57
CA LYS A 177 26.00 -17.40 14.25
C LYS A 177 26.44 -18.20 15.48
N ASP A 178 26.93 -17.53 16.53
CA ASP A 178 27.37 -18.16 17.78
C ASP A 178 26.22 -18.72 18.64
N LEU A 179 24.96 -18.35 18.35
CA LEU A 179 23.78 -18.86 19.04
C LEU A 179 23.27 -20.17 18.44
N VAL A 180 23.80 -20.57 17.29
CA VAL A 180 23.33 -21.75 16.55
C VAL A 180 24.54 -22.62 16.23
N ASP A 181 24.52 -23.90 16.60
CA ASP A 181 25.57 -24.83 16.18
C ASP A 181 25.64 -24.89 14.67
N SER A 182 26.81 -24.58 14.11
CA SER A 182 27.02 -24.55 12.66
C SER A 182 26.75 -25.90 11.97
N ASN A 183 26.89 -27.02 12.70
CA ASN A 183 26.63 -28.38 12.20
C ASN A 183 25.14 -28.73 12.21
N GLU A 184 24.33 -28.05 13.01
CA GLU A 184 22.89 -28.27 13.13
C GLU A 184 22.06 -27.12 12.56
N TYR A 185 22.69 -26.09 11.98
CA TYR A 185 21.99 -24.93 11.47
C TYR A 185 21.02 -25.33 10.33
N GLN A 186 19.77 -25.00 10.55
CA GLN A 186 18.75 -24.96 9.51
C GLN A 186 18.33 -23.51 9.28
N PRO A 187 18.10 -23.10 8.02
CA PRO A 187 17.57 -21.74 7.73
C PRO A 187 16.33 -21.47 8.54
N PHE A 188 16.19 -20.21 9.02
CA PHE A 188 14.99 -19.83 9.76
C PHE A 188 13.76 -20.07 8.89
N GLU A 189 12.89 -20.95 9.36
CA GLU A 189 11.64 -21.24 8.69
C GLU A 189 10.58 -20.21 9.10
N PHE A 190 10.15 -19.39 8.15
CA PHE A 190 9.05 -18.48 8.38
C PHE A 190 7.74 -19.24 8.65
N PRO A 191 6.80 -18.63 9.39
CA PRO A 191 5.47 -19.18 9.58
C PRO A 191 4.79 -19.44 8.22
N ASN A 192 4.24 -20.63 8.03
CA ASN A 192 3.63 -21.07 6.77
C ASN A 192 2.15 -21.50 6.94
N GLU A 193 1.51 -21.08 8.01
CA GLU A 193 0.10 -21.35 8.25
C GLU A 193 -0.76 -20.49 7.33
N LYS A 194 -1.30 -21.08 6.25
CA LYS A 194 -2.14 -20.37 5.29
C LYS A 194 -3.60 -20.45 5.70
N ASN A 195 -4.10 -19.37 6.28
CA ASN A 195 -5.50 -19.21 6.70
C ASN A 195 -6.26 -18.20 5.83
N GLU A 196 -5.92 -18.10 4.53
CA GLU A 196 -6.54 -17.15 3.60
C GLU A 196 -8.07 -17.27 3.52
N LYS A 197 -8.60 -18.49 3.74
CA LYS A 197 -10.05 -18.77 3.72
C LYS A 197 -10.80 -18.12 4.89
N LEU A 198 -10.11 -17.69 5.93
CA LEU A 198 -10.68 -17.06 7.12
C LEU A 198 -10.74 -15.53 7.00
N CYS A 199 -10.25 -14.94 5.91
CA CYS A 199 -10.31 -13.51 5.72
C CYS A 199 -11.72 -13.05 5.39
N ASP A 200 -12.26 -12.22 6.27
CA ASP A 200 -13.53 -11.52 6.09
C ASP A 200 -13.34 -10.08 6.60
N ILE A 201 -13.53 -9.11 5.71
CA ILE A 201 -13.38 -7.68 6.05
C ILE A 201 -14.40 -7.25 7.11
N THR A 202 -15.53 -7.93 7.20
CA THR A 202 -16.57 -7.58 8.18
C THR A 202 -16.11 -7.74 9.63
N THR A 203 -15.09 -8.56 9.87
CA THR A 203 -14.51 -8.78 11.21
C THR A 203 -13.85 -7.54 11.82
N ILE A 204 -13.51 -6.54 10.99
CA ILE A 204 -12.90 -5.29 11.46
C ILE A 204 -13.88 -4.12 11.41
N ILE A 205 -15.07 -4.30 10.82
CA ILE A 205 -16.08 -3.24 10.73
C ILE A 205 -16.66 -3.00 12.14
N ASP A 206 -16.61 -1.73 12.55
CA ASP A 206 -17.15 -1.27 13.84
C ASP A 206 -18.33 -0.33 13.60
N ALA A 207 -19.54 -0.84 13.83
CA ALA A 207 -20.78 -0.06 13.66
C ALA A 207 -20.90 1.11 14.66
N ASN A 208 -20.18 1.03 15.79
CA ASN A 208 -20.19 2.05 16.84
C ASN A 208 -18.98 3.00 16.76
N ASP A 209 -18.22 2.97 15.68
CA ASP A 209 -17.09 3.88 15.50
C ASP A 209 -17.58 5.33 15.39
N THR A 210 -16.93 6.24 16.09
CA THR A 210 -17.27 7.67 16.10
C THR A 210 -16.60 8.45 14.98
N ASP A 211 -15.65 7.84 14.25
CA ASP A 211 -14.91 8.48 13.14
C ASP A 211 -15.43 8.04 11.76
N ILE A 212 -16.74 7.93 11.63
CA ILE A 212 -17.38 7.57 10.37
C ILE A 212 -17.32 8.74 9.38
N GLN A 213 -16.90 8.44 8.16
CA GLN A 213 -16.89 9.39 7.05
C GLN A 213 -17.79 8.88 5.92
N PRO A 214 -19.00 9.46 5.78
CA PRO A 214 -19.91 9.16 4.68
C PRO A 214 -19.30 9.48 3.32
N LEU A 215 -19.85 8.88 2.25
CA LEU A 215 -19.47 9.22 0.88
C LEU A 215 -20.09 10.56 0.47
N ALA A 216 -19.36 11.32 -0.31
CA ALA A 216 -19.88 12.51 -0.98
C ALA A 216 -20.88 12.13 -2.10
N LEU A 217 -21.83 13.01 -2.42
CA LEU A 217 -22.81 12.80 -3.50
C LEU A 217 -22.16 12.42 -4.82
N LYS A 218 -21.07 13.10 -5.20
CA LYS A 218 -20.30 12.79 -6.40
C LYS A 218 -19.78 11.34 -6.42
N THR A 219 -19.34 10.83 -5.26
CA THR A 219 -18.86 9.44 -5.15
C THR A 219 -20.02 8.44 -5.31
N HIS A 220 -21.16 8.71 -4.67
CA HIS A 220 -22.38 7.90 -4.86
C HIS A 220 -22.81 7.87 -6.33
N GLN A 221 -22.84 9.03 -7.00
CA GLN A 221 -23.17 9.13 -8.42
C GLN A 221 -22.22 8.27 -9.26
N GLN A 222 -20.91 8.38 -9.01
CA GLN A 222 -19.90 7.61 -9.75
C GLN A 222 -20.10 6.11 -9.60
N LEU A 223 -20.38 5.63 -8.38
CA LEU A 223 -20.68 4.22 -8.13
C LEU A 223 -21.99 3.80 -8.84
N LYS A 224 -23.02 4.62 -8.80
CA LYS A 224 -24.30 4.36 -9.46
C LYS A 224 -24.16 4.26 -10.98
N VAL A 225 -23.41 5.15 -11.60
CA VAL A 225 -23.14 5.15 -13.05
C VAL A 225 -22.34 3.91 -13.47
N TRP A 226 -21.31 3.53 -12.71
CA TRP A 226 -20.59 2.28 -12.95
C TRP A 226 -21.47 1.05 -12.72
N GLN A 227 -22.41 1.08 -11.75
CA GLN A 227 -23.40 0.01 -11.58
C GLN A 227 -24.33 -0.11 -12.80
N ILE A 228 -24.74 1.01 -13.42
CA ILE A 228 -25.51 0.98 -14.67
C ILE A 228 -24.72 0.25 -15.75
N PHE A 229 -23.43 0.55 -15.92
CA PHE A 229 -22.55 -0.15 -16.86
C PHE A 229 -22.52 -1.66 -16.63
N LEU A 230 -22.30 -2.09 -15.39
CA LEU A 230 -22.27 -3.52 -15.02
C LEU A 230 -23.63 -4.20 -15.24
N SER A 231 -24.72 -3.51 -14.93
CA SER A 231 -26.07 -4.00 -15.13
C SER A 231 -26.42 -4.16 -16.61
N GLU A 232 -25.96 -3.26 -17.48
CA GLU A 232 -26.16 -3.37 -18.93
C GLU A 232 -25.38 -4.56 -19.53
N LEU A 233 -24.17 -4.84 -19.04
CA LEU A 233 -23.44 -6.08 -19.40
C LEU A 233 -24.23 -7.32 -19.02
N LYS A 234 -24.74 -7.36 -17.79
CA LYS A 234 -25.52 -8.49 -17.27
C LYS A 234 -26.81 -8.72 -18.08
N LYS A 235 -27.56 -7.65 -18.39
CA LYS A 235 -28.78 -7.72 -19.23
C LYS A 235 -28.49 -8.32 -20.61
N ARG A 236 -27.31 -8.07 -21.15
CA ARG A 236 -26.86 -8.57 -22.47
C ARG A 236 -26.14 -9.92 -22.40
N ASN A 237 -26.13 -10.54 -21.22
CA ASN A 237 -25.40 -11.78 -20.95
C ASN A 237 -23.91 -11.69 -21.35
N ARG A 238 -23.31 -10.52 -21.16
CA ARG A 238 -21.88 -10.25 -21.41
C ARG A 238 -21.10 -10.37 -20.11
N LYS A 239 -19.89 -10.94 -20.20
CA LYS A 239 -18.97 -11.00 -19.05
C LYS A 239 -18.34 -9.64 -18.77
N ILE A 240 -18.10 -9.33 -17.51
CA ILE A 240 -17.31 -8.16 -17.12
C ILE A 240 -15.88 -8.36 -17.61
N PRO A 241 -15.28 -7.39 -18.31
CA PRO A 241 -13.92 -7.48 -18.83
C PRO A 241 -12.89 -7.75 -17.71
N ARG A 242 -11.92 -8.63 -17.97
CA ARG A 242 -10.79 -8.89 -17.06
C ARG A 242 -9.65 -7.88 -17.20
N PHE A 243 -9.63 -7.13 -18.30
CA PHE A 243 -8.70 -6.03 -18.49
C PHE A 243 -9.24 -4.74 -17.88
N PRO A 244 -8.39 -3.78 -17.51
CA PRO A 244 -8.85 -2.48 -17.02
C PRO A 244 -9.69 -1.76 -18.07
N ILE A 245 -10.92 -1.41 -17.72
CA ILE A 245 -11.80 -0.62 -18.59
C ILE A 245 -11.28 0.82 -18.58
N TRP A 246 -10.95 1.32 -19.75
CA TRP A 246 -10.51 2.68 -20.00
C TRP A 246 -11.55 3.38 -20.90
N ALA A 247 -12.63 3.85 -20.28
CA ALA A 247 -13.75 4.39 -21.03
C ALA A 247 -13.37 5.61 -21.90
N MET A 248 -12.29 6.32 -21.56
CA MET A 248 -11.77 7.39 -22.41
C MET A 248 -11.28 6.92 -23.80
N GLU A 249 -11.08 5.61 -24.01
CA GLU A 249 -10.76 5.01 -25.31
C GLU A 249 -11.99 4.62 -26.12
N PHE A 250 -13.19 4.74 -25.55
CA PHE A 250 -14.43 4.44 -26.25
C PHE A 250 -14.64 5.44 -27.39
N ASP A 251 -14.97 4.92 -28.57
CA ASP A 251 -15.12 5.66 -29.85
C ASP A 251 -13.85 6.41 -30.31
N ALA A 252 -12.68 6.14 -29.74
CA ALA A 252 -11.41 6.73 -30.15
C ALA A 252 -10.79 5.95 -31.32
N ASP A 253 -10.18 6.66 -32.30
CA ASP A 253 -9.52 6.07 -33.47
C ASP A 253 -8.14 6.68 -33.80
N TYR A 254 -7.59 7.55 -32.93
CA TYR A 254 -6.25 8.10 -33.13
C TYR A 254 -5.19 7.00 -33.14
N GLU A 255 -4.13 7.19 -33.93
CA GLU A 255 -3.01 6.26 -34.05
C GLU A 255 -2.18 6.22 -32.77
N TYR A 256 -1.69 5.01 -32.36
CA TYR A 256 -0.96 4.85 -31.09
C TYR A 256 0.04 3.68 -31.08
N GLU A 257 0.02 2.78 -32.06
CA GLU A 257 0.79 1.53 -32.02
C GLU A 257 2.26 1.73 -32.36
N ASP A 258 2.56 2.50 -33.42
CA ASP A 258 3.92 2.71 -33.91
C ASP A 258 4.59 3.94 -33.32
N ILE A 259 3.84 5.02 -33.16
CA ILE A 259 4.32 6.29 -32.61
C ILE A 259 3.38 6.76 -31.53
N ALA A 260 3.91 7.04 -30.32
CA ALA A 260 3.11 7.59 -29.25
C ALA A 260 2.47 8.93 -29.65
N PRO A 261 1.18 9.19 -29.30
CA PRO A 261 0.47 10.39 -29.76
C PRO A 261 1.18 11.69 -29.42
N PHE A 262 1.89 11.77 -28.29
CA PHE A 262 2.70 12.92 -27.91
C PHE A 262 3.77 13.26 -28.96
N LYS A 263 4.30 12.27 -29.67
CA LYS A 263 5.35 12.44 -30.70
C LYS A 263 4.79 12.74 -32.08
N GLN A 264 3.50 12.50 -32.29
CA GLN A 264 2.84 12.78 -33.60
C GLN A 264 2.76 14.26 -33.90
N THR A 265 2.71 14.60 -35.18
CA THR A 265 2.49 15.95 -35.65
C THR A 265 1.01 16.33 -35.55
N LYS A 266 0.71 17.65 -35.55
CA LYS A 266 -0.67 18.14 -35.61
C LYS A 266 -1.45 17.52 -36.78
N LYS A 267 -0.80 17.34 -37.94
CA LYS A 267 -1.44 16.77 -39.14
C LYS A 267 -1.85 15.31 -38.94
N GLN A 268 -1.06 14.52 -38.20
CA GLN A 268 -1.37 13.12 -37.87
C GLN A 268 -2.50 13.01 -36.86
N LEU A 269 -2.61 13.96 -35.94
CA LEU A 269 -3.64 13.92 -34.88
C LEU A 269 -4.99 14.44 -35.38
N LYS A 270 -4.98 15.48 -36.22
CA LYS A 270 -6.19 16.18 -36.63
C LYS A 270 -7.13 15.32 -37.48
N GLY A 271 -8.44 15.36 -37.18
CA GLY A 271 -9.48 14.63 -37.91
C GLY A 271 -9.74 13.22 -37.39
N HIS A 272 -8.91 12.75 -36.45
CA HIS A 272 -9.18 11.54 -35.68
C HIS A 272 -10.10 11.82 -34.48
N LYS A 273 -10.67 10.76 -33.92
CA LYS A 273 -11.40 10.80 -32.65
C LYS A 273 -10.46 10.51 -31.49
N GLY A 274 -10.48 11.39 -30.49
CA GLY A 274 -9.75 11.28 -29.26
C GLY A 274 -10.59 10.71 -28.11
N LYS A 275 -10.40 11.27 -26.92
CA LYS A 275 -11.09 10.88 -25.70
C LYS A 275 -12.63 10.86 -25.90
N LEU A 276 -13.27 9.72 -25.60
CA LEU A 276 -14.72 9.53 -25.69
C LEU A 276 -15.31 9.84 -27.07
N GLY A 277 -14.55 9.63 -28.14
CA GLY A 277 -14.98 9.89 -29.50
C GLY A 277 -14.99 11.37 -29.93
N TRP A 278 -14.46 12.28 -29.14
CA TRP A 278 -14.39 13.68 -29.49
C TRP A 278 -13.42 13.90 -30.64
N GLU A 279 -13.83 14.71 -31.61
CA GLU A 279 -12.99 15.05 -32.77
C GLU A 279 -11.74 15.82 -32.32
N ILE A 280 -10.56 15.32 -32.72
CA ILE A 280 -9.30 15.98 -32.44
C ILE A 280 -9.14 17.15 -33.41
N ASN A 281 -9.36 18.35 -32.91
CA ASN A 281 -9.25 19.58 -33.67
C ASN A 281 -8.67 20.71 -32.82
N GLY A 282 -7.92 21.63 -33.41
CA GLY A 282 -7.36 22.77 -32.70
C GLY A 282 -6.36 23.57 -33.53
N PRO A 283 -6.08 24.84 -33.17
CA PRO A 283 -5.15 25.70 -33.85
C PRO A 283 -3.68 25.26 -33.69
N SER A 284 -3.32 24.61 -32.57
CA SER A 284 -1.97 24.10 -32.28
C SER A 284 -1.95 22.58 -32.07
N LYS A 285 -0.74 22.00 -32.00
CA LYS A 285 -0.55 20.59 -31.60
C LYS A 285 -1.00 20.37 -30.17
N GLU A 286 -0.71 21.30 -29.29
CA GLU A 286 -1.08 21.27 -27.90
C GLU A 286 -2.60 21.19 -27.70
N ASP A 287 -3.36 21.92 -28.53
CA ASP A 287 -4.82 21.86 -28.49
C ASP A 287 -5.36 20.53 -29.03
N CYS A 288 -4.73 19.93 -30.01
CA CYS A 288 -5.06 18.57 -30.46
C CYS A 288 -4.77 17.55 -29.37
N LEU A 289 -3.64 17.65 -28.65
CA LEU A 289 -3.28 16.75 -27.56
C LEU A 289 -4.30 16.80 -26.40
N LYS A 290 -4.88 17.97 -26.08
CA LYS A 290 -5.92 18.11 -25.03
C LYS A 290 -7.16 17.25 -25.26
N GLN A 291 -7.43 16.87 -26.52
CA GLN A 291 -8.57 16.01 -26.89
C GLN A 291 -8.28 14.51 -26.65
N LEU A 292 -7.05 14.15 -26.32
CA LEU A 292 -6.65 12.77 -26.03
C LEU A 292 -6.80 12.43 -24.54
N PRO A 293 -6.78 11.14 -24.16
CA PRO A 293 -6.59 10.73 -22.77
C PRO A 293 -5.31 11.32 -22.17
N ILE A 294 -5.32 11.68 -20.88
CA ILE A 294 -4.19 12.36 -20.21
C ILE A 294 -2.85 11.64 -20.43
N TYR A 295 -2.83 10.31 -20.35
CA TYR A 295 -1.59 9.56 -20.54
C TYR A 295 -1.02 9.68 -21.97
N ALA A 296 -1.87 9.94 -22.95
CA ALA A 296 -1.45 10.19 -24.34
C ALA A 296 -0.97 11.63 -24.56
N GLN A 297 -1.37 12.55 -23.68
CA GLN A 297 -0.92 13.95 -23.72
C GLN A 297 0.46 14.14 -23.10
N THR A 298 0.81 13.35 -22.08
CA THR A 298 1.97 13.60 -21.19
C THR A 298 3.09 12.57 -21.32
N ASP A 299 2.84 11.41 -21.94
CA ASP A 299 3.85 10.38 -22.14
C ASP A 299 4.82 10.75 -23.27
N THR A 300 6.04 11.10 -22.91
CA THR A 300 7.09 11.55 -23.83
C THR A 300 7.85 10.42 -24.53
N ALA A 301 7.51 9.17 -24.27
CA ALA A 301 8.10 8.02 -24.96
C ALA A 301 7.86 8.09 -26.48
N ASP A 302 8.77 7.55 -27.28
CA ASP A 302 8.61 7.49 -28.73
C ASP A 302 7.53 6.51 -29.13
N LYS A 303 7.41 5.40 -28.38
CA LYS A 303 6.38 4.37 -28.54
C LYS A 303 5.83 3.98 -27.19
N PHE A 304 4.53 3.66 -27.12
CA PHE A 304 3.93 3.11 -25.91
C PHE A 304 4.45 1.70 -25.61
N PRO A 305 4.58 1.33 -24.32
CA PRO A 305 4.92 -0.03 -23.96
C PRO A 305 3.78 -1.00 -24.35
N GLU A 306 4.12 -2.26 -24.66
CA GLU A 306 3.21 -3.27 -25.19
C GLU A 306 1.96 -3.50 -24.31
N TRP A 307 2.09 -3.40 -22.98
CA TRP A 307 0.94 -3.53 -22.08
C TRP A 307 -0.10 -2.40 -22.29
N LYS A 308 0.37 -1.17 -22.57
CA LYS A 308 -0.51 0.00 -22.82
C LYS A 308 -1.19 -0.13 -24.17
N ILE A 309 -0.45 -0.47 -25.23
CA ILE A 309 -0.97 -0.78 -26.57
C ILE A 309 -2.08 -1.82 -26.47
N ARG A 310 -1.83 -2.92 -25.77
CA ARG A 310 -2.83 -3.98 -25.56
C ARG A 310 -4.09 -3.47 -24.87
N TYR A 311 -3.98 -2.65 -23.82
CA TYR A 311 -5.16 -2.14 -23.12
C TYR A 311 -5.97 -1.17 -23.98
N ILE A 312 -5.33 -0.30 -24.75
CA ILE A 312 -6.02 0.58 -25.71
C ILE A 312 -6.80 -0.26 -26.72
N ARG A 313 -6.17 -1.24 -27.37
CA ARG A 313 -6.79 -2.14 -28.34
C ARG A 313 -8.01 -2.86 -27.74
N GLN A 314 -7.86 -3.50 -26.57
CA GLN A 314 -8.95 -4.21 -25.88
C GLN A 314 -10.16 -3.30 -25.57
N ASN A 315 -9.92 -2.05 -25.18
CA ASN A 315 -11.00 -1.11 -24.89
C ASN A 315 -11.71 -0.63 -26.14
N ARG A 316 -11.00 -0.41 -27.26
CA ARG A 316 -11.59 -0.04 -28.55
C ARG A 316 -12.36 -1.21 -29.18
N GLU A 317 -11.86 -2.45 -29.08
CA GLU A 317 -12.59 -3.67 -29.47
C GLU A 317 -13.86 -3.82 -28.65
N PHE A 318 -13.77 -3.66 -27.33
CA PHE A 318 -14.93 -3.70 -26.43
C PHE A 318 -15.98 -2.62 -26.81
N TRP A 319 -15.55 -1.41 -27.14
CA TRP A 319 -16.44 -0.37 -27.66
C TRP A 319 -17.13 -0.81 -28.94
N ALA A 320 -16.39 -1.31 -29.93
CA ALA A 320 -16.95 -1.73 -31.21
C ALA A 320 -18.06 -2.79 -31.07
N GLU A 321 -17.90 -3.71 -30.11
CA GLU A 321 -18.88 -4.75 -29.82
C GLU A 321 -20.10 -4.26 -29.01
N ASN A 322 -20.05 -3.09 -28.39
CA ASN A 322 -21.03 -2.61 -27.41
C ASN A 322 -21.47 -1.16 -27.66
N ALA A 323 -21.14 -0.57 -28.81
CA ALA A 323 -21.39 0.83 -29.12
C ALA A 323 -22.89 1.21 -29.08
N ASP A 324 -23.80 0.26 -29.30
CA ASP A 324 -25.24 0.44 -29.31
C ASP A 324 -25.76 1.04 -27.99
N TRP A 325 -25.23 0.62 -26.85
CA TRP A 325 -25.64 1.12 -25.54
C TRP A 325 -24.58 2.02 -24.89
N LEU A 326 -23.30 1.84 -25.20
CA LEU A 326 -22.23 2.64 -24.63
C LEU A 326 -22.30 4.11 -25.04
N ARG A 327 -22.83 4.43 -26.25
CA ARG A 327 -23.05 5.82 -26.69
C ARG A 327 -23.91 6.62 -25.72
N GLY A 328 -24.96 6.02 -25.18
CA GLY A 328 -25.79 6.66 -24.17
C GLY A 328 -25.12 6.70 -22.79
N TRP A 329 -24.34 5.67 -22.45
CA TRP A 329 -23.69 5.60 -21.16
C TRP A 329 -22.51 6.59 -21.01
N ILE A 330 -21.72 6.85 -22.06
CA ILE A 330 -20.59 7.79 -22.00
C ILE A 330 -21.02 9.23 -21.66
N GLU A 331 -22.27 9.59 -21.92
CA GLU A 331 -22.82 10.92 -21.57
C GLU A 331 -22.80 11.17 -20.06
N TYR A 332 -22.92 10.11 -19.24
CA TYR A 332 -22.83 10.24 -17.77
C TYR A 332 -21.41 10.53 -17.26
N ILE A 333 -20.38 10.17 -18.03
CA ILE A 333 -18.99 10.22 -17.56
C ILE A 333 -18.12 11.24 -18.31
N LYS A 334 -18.66 11.93 -19.31
CA LYS A 334 -17.89 12.81 -20.21
C LYS A 334 -17.12 13.90 -19.49
N ASP A 335 -17.69 14.44 -18.40
CA ASP A 335 -17.11 15.52 -17.61
C ASP A 335 -16.31 15.02 -16.38
N TRP A 336 -16.10 13.71 -16.27
CA TRP A 336 -15.33 13.16 -15.18
C TRP A 336 -13.83 13.24 -15.43
N ASP A 337 -13.06 13.27 -14.32
CA ASP A 337 -11.61 13.11 -14.38
C ASP A 337 -11.23 11.74 -14.97
N ASN A 338 -10.10 11.67 -15.67
CA ASN A 338 -9.63 10.44 -16.32
C ASN A 338 -9.52 9.24 -15.37
N SER A 339 -9.17 9.46 -14.12
CA SER A 339 -9.12 8.39 -13.11
C SER A 339 -10.49 7.78 -12.82
N HIS A 340 -11.55 8.59 -12.87
CA HIS A 340 -12.92 8.12 -12.62
C HIS A 340 -13.57 7.48 -13.85
N GLN A 341 -12.99 7.69 -15.04
CA GLN A 341 -13.37 7.04 -16.30
C GLN A 341 -12.70 5.67 -16.50
N LYS A 342 -12.00 5.16 -15.47
CA LYS A 342 -11.34 3.85 -15.48
C LYS A 342 -11.90 2.97 -14.38
N LEU A 343 -12.16 1.69 -14.72
CA LEU A 343 -12.60 0.67 -13.76
C LEU A 343 -11.73 -0.59 -13.88
N GLU A 344 -11.21 -1.07 -12.76
CA GLU A 344 -10.57 -2.37 -12.63
C GLU A 344 -11.46 -3.30 -11.81
N TRP A 345 -12.08 -4.29 -12.46
CA TRP A 345 -12.92 -5.29 -11.81
C TRP A 345 -12.08 -6.49 -11.38
N ASN A 346 -11.60 -6.48 -10.13
CA ASN A 346 -10.75 -7.53 -9.58
C ASN A 346 -11.54 -8.50 -8.69
N CYS A 347 -12.70 -8.96 -9.19
CA CYS A 347 -13.54 -9.96 -8.54
C CYS A 347 -13.48 -11.30 -9.29
N ARG A 348 -14.19 -12.33 -8.77
CA ARG A 348 -14.22 -13.66 -9.38
C ARG A 348 -14.98 -13.65 -10.71
N ASP A 349 -14.70 -14.64 -11.58
CA ASP A 349 -15.29 -14.73 -12.92
C ASP A 349 -16.84 -14.84 -12.94
N ASN A 350 -17.41 -15.46 -11.91
CA ASN A 350 -18.85 -15.66 -11.77
C ASN A 350 -19.45 -14.70 -10.74
N ASP A 351 -18.84 -13.53 -10.57
CA ASP A 351 -19.36 -12.51 -9.68
C ASP A 351 -20.66 -11.91 -10.22
N ASP A 352 -21.55 -11.51 -9.30
CA ASP A 352 -22.87 -10.99 -9.63
C ASP A 352 -22.88 -9.62 -10.31
N GLY A 353 -21.73 -8.92 -10.32
CA GLY A 353 -21.58 -7.58 -10.88
C GLY A 353 -22.25 -6.50 -10.04
N ASP A 354 -22.53 -6.74 -8.76
CA ASP A 354 -23.05 -5.72 -7.86
C ASP A 354 -21.92 -4.98 -7.15
N ILE A 355 -21.68 -3.73 -7.56
CA ILE A 355 -20.65 -2.87 -7.01
C ILE A 355 -20.91 -2.52 -5.54
N LYS A 356 -22.17 -2.50 -5.11
CA LYS A 356 -22.56 -2.18 -3.73
C LYS A 356 -22.11 -3.24 -2.73
N THR A 357 -21.76 -4.45 -3.17
CA THR A 357 -21.29 -5.55 -2.30
C THR A 357 -19.78 -5.69 -2.27
N LYS A 358 -19.05 -4.78 -2.85
CA LYS A 358 -17.58 -4.88 -3.09
C LYS A 358 -16.79 -3.80 -2.36
N ILE A 359 -15.55 -4.09 -2.00
CA ILE A 359 -14.60 -3.06 -1.55
C ILE A 359 -14.16 -2.25 -2.75
N ILE A 360 -14.22 -0.94 -2.62
CA ILE A 360 -13.88 0.00 -3.68
C ILE A 360 -12.74 0.91 -3.25
N GLN A 361 -11.87 1.23 -4.17
CA GLN A 361 -10.78 2.17 -3.94
C GLN A 361 -10.64 3.11 -5.13
N PHE A 362 -10.81 4.40 -4.89
CA PHE A 362 -10.54 5.46 -5.86
C PHE A 362 -9.04 5.76 -5.86
N ARG A 363 -8.39 5.61 -7.03
CA ARG A 363 -6.95 5.78 -7.19
C ARG A 363 -6.67 6.69 -8.39
N ALA A 364 -5.50 7.30 -8.44
CA ALA A 364 -5.05 8.06 -9.62
C ALA A 364 -5.05 7.18 -10.91
N SER A 365 -4.82 5.88 -10.76
CA SER A 365 -4.84 4.92 -11.89
C SER A 365 -6.23 4.41 -12.28
N GLY A 366 -7.27 4.72 -11.52
CA GLY A 366 -8.65 4.28 -11.77
C GLY A 366 -9.34 3.72 -10.53
N ILE A 367 -10.66 3.51 -10.66
CA ILE A 367 -11.49 2.89 -9.63
C ILE A 367 -11.19 1.39 -9.61
N ARG A 368 -10.82 0.86 -8.46
CA ARG A 368 -10.59 -0.57 -8.26
C ARG A 368 -11.73 -1.16 -7.44
N VAL A 369 -12.28 -2.27 -7.93
CA VAL A 369 -13.31 -3.06 -7.26
C VAL A 369 -12.74 -4.41 -6.87
N LYS A 370 -12.95 -4.84 -5.63
CA LYS A 370 -12.46 -6.11 -5.08
C LYS A 370 -13.51 -6.83 -4.26
N MET A 371 -13.37 -8.14 -4.16
CA MET A 371 -14.19 -8.96 -3.24
C MET A 371 -14.06 -8.45 -1.79
N PRO A 372 -15.12 -8.54 -0.97
CA PRO A 372 -15.12 -8.07 0.42
C PRO A 372 -14.43 -9.04 1.38
N THR A 373 -13.41 -9.75 0.93
CA THR A 373 -12.64 -10.71 1.75
C THR A 373 -11.53 -10.02 2.51
N PHE A 374 -10.78 -9.14 1.84
CA PHE A 374 -9.70 -8.39 2.48
C PHE A 374 -9.47 -7.03 1.82
N SER A 375 -9.13 -6.05 2.62
CA SER A 375 -8.77 -4.70 2.18
C SER A 375 -7.50 -4.71 1.31
N PRO A 376 -7.42 -3.87 0.28
CA PRO A 376 -6.12 -3.51 -0.30
C PRO A 376 -5.23 -2.84 0.76
N ALA A 377 -3.91 -2.82 0.52
CA ALA A 377 -3.00 -2.04 1.35
C ALA A 377 -3.42 -0.57 1.37
N LEU A 378 -3.36 0.04 2.55
CA LEU A 378 -3.46 1.50 2.67
C LEU A 378 -2.27 2.12 1.92
N ASN A 379 -2.51 3.22 1.23
CA ASN A 379 -1.45 3.86 0.46
C ASN A 379 -0.61 4.82 1.32
N LEU A 380 0.55 5.20 0.79
CA LEU A 380 1.52 6.04 1.47
C LEU A 380 1.15 7.53 1.52
N VAL A 381 0.05 7.94 0.90
CA VAL A 381 -0.39 9.35 0.83
C VAL A 381 -1.71 9.61 1.57
N GLY A 382 -2.30 8.59 2.19
CA GLY A 382 -3.49 8.73 3.04
C GLY A 382 -4.79 9.13 2.33
N THR A 383 -4.82 9.15 0.99
CA THR A 383 -5.97 9.68 0.23
C THR A 383 -6.80 8.62 -0.50
N GLN A 384 -6.32 7.37 -0.58
CA GLN A 384 -7.00 6.28 -1.29
C GLN A 384 -7.58 5.29 -0.29
N VAL A 385 -8.37 5.80 0.64
CA VAL A 385 -9.00 5.00 1.69
C VAL A 385 -10.04 4.07 1.05
N PRO A 386 -10.08 2.79 1.42
CA PRO A 386 -11.12 1.88 0.94
C PRO A 386 -12.53 2.34 1.29
N ILE A 387 -13.45 2.12 0.37
CA ILE A 387 -14.87 2.40 0.51
C ILE A 387 -15.60 1.08 0.73
N LEU A 388 -16.57 1.11 1.63
CA LEU A 388 -17.47 0.03 2.02
C LEU A 388 -18.92 0.44 1.67
N PRO A 389 -19.38 0.22 0.42
CA PRO A 389 -20.67 0.74 -0.05
C PRO A 389 -21.90 0.11 0.61
N TRP A 390 -21.74 -1.10 1.17
CA TRP A 390 -22.84 -1.87 1.79
C TRP A 390 -23.07 -1.53 3.28
N VAL A 391 -22.15 -0.76 3.89
CA VAL A 391 -22.25 -0.47 5.33
C VAL A 391 -23.25 0.65 5.54
N GLU A 392 -24.29 0.35 6.31
CA GLU A 392 -25.29 1.33 6.72
C GLU A 392 -24.67 2.37 7.66
N LEU A 393 -25.04 3.63 7.50
CA LEU A 393 -24.59 4.70 8.36
C LEU A 393 -25.45 4.78 9.62
N PRO A 394 -24.85 5.05 10.80
CA PRO A 394 -25.62 5.50 11.95
C PRO A 394 -26.47 6.70 11.60
N THR A 395 -27.70 6.80 12.17
CA THR A 395 -28.67 7.85 11.82
C THR A 395 -28.08 9.25 11.94
N GLU A 396 -27.27 9.49 12.98
CA GLU A 396 -26.60 10.77 13.22
C GLU A 396 -25.46 11.09 12.24
N CYS A 397 -24.99 10.11 11.51
CA CYS A 397 -23.94 10.24 10.49
C CYS A 397 -24.49 10.37 9.07
N ILE A 398 -25.80 10.18 8.86
CA ILE A 398 -26.41 10.32 7.54
C ILE A 398 -26.38 11.80 7.15
N PRO A 399 -25.72 12.18 6.03
CA PRO A 399 -25.72 13.58 5.60
C PRO A 399 -27.13 14.06 5.22
N VAL A 400 -27.43 15.30 5.54
CA VAL A 400 -28.71 15.92 5.19
C VAL A 400 -28.54 16.71 3.89
N TYR A 401 -29.29 16.34 2.86
CA TYR A 401 -29.36 17.01 1.57
C TYR A 401 -30.81 17.31 1.19
N SER A 402 -31.03 18.37 0.41
CA SER A 402 -32.34 18.64 -0.18
C SER A 402 -32.66 17.63 -1.30
N ASN A 403 -33.94 17.52 -1.65
CA ASN A 403 -34.33 16.67 -2.77
C ASN A 403 -33.69 17.17 -4.09
N GLU A 404 -33.58 18.47 -4.28
CA GLU A 404 -32.97 19.09 -5.47
C GLU A 404 -31.47 18.73 -5.58
N GLU A 405 -30.75 18.74 -4.44
CA GLU A 405 -29.33 18.32 -4.41
C GLU A 405 -29.18 16.84 -4.78
N LEU A 406 -30.03 15.98 -4.24
CA LEU A 406 -30.01 14.55 -4.58
C LEU A 406 -30.34 14.31 -6.06
N GLU A 407 -31.39 14.95 -6.57
CA GLU A 407 -31.80 14.84 -7.99
C GLU A 407 -30.71 15.28 -8.94
N GLN A 408 -29.95 16.34 -8.62
CA GLN A 408 -28.81 16.81 -9.43
C GLN A 408 -27.78 15.70 -9.68
N TYR A 409 -27.62 14.78 -8.73
CA TYR A 409 -26.73 13.62 -8.84
C TYR A 409 -27.44 12.33 -9.24
N GLY A 410 -28.76 12.39 -9.50
CA GLY A 410 -29.59 11.24 -9.80
C GLY A 410 -29.68 10.25 -8.64
N LEU A 411 -29.66 10.74 -7.40
CA LEU A 411 -29.66 9.97 -6.17
C LEU A 411 -31.00 10.13 -5.43
N THR A 412 -31.23 9.24 -4.47
CA THR A 412 -32.36 9.26 -3.53
C THR A 412 -31.84 9.27 -2.09
N SER A 413 -32.72 9.58 -1.14
CA SER A 413 -32.40 9.48 0.30
C SER A 413 -31.96 8.09 0.72
N GLU A 414 -32.43 7.04 0.06
CA GLU A 414 -31.99 5.67 0.33
C GLU A 414 -30.56 5.41 -0.13
N ASP A 415 -30.11 6.03 -1.25
CA ASP A 415 -28.74 5.85 -1.76
C ASP A 415 -27.68 6.36 -0.75
N ILE A 416 -28.00 7.41 0.03
CA ILE A 416 -27.06 8.05 0.98
C ILE A 416 -27.11 7.45 2.39
N ARG A 417 -28.00 6.51 2.67
CA ARG A 417 -28.03 5.77 3.95
C ARG A 417 -26.88 4.77 4.09
N PHE A 418 -26.29 4.38 2.98
CA PHE A 418 -25.24 3.37 2.91
C PHE A 418 -23.98 3.98 2.31
N GLY A 419 -22.87 3.38 2.64
CA GLY A 419 -21.59 3.71 1.99
C GLY A 419 -20.75 4.73 2.77
N ARG A 420 -19.59 4.25 3.20
CA ARG A 420 -18.61 5.05 3.91
C ARG A 420 -17.18 4.62 3.63
N TYR A 421 -16.26 5.46 3.98
CA TYR A 421 -14.85 5.09 4.00
C TYR A 421 -14.54 4.18 5.19
N LEU A 422 -13.49 3.35 5.05
CA LEU A 422 -12.89 2.63 6.16
C LEU A 422 -12.45 3.64 7.22
N SER A 423 -12.87 3.47 8.48
CA SER A 423 -12.53 4.40 9.56
C SER A 423 -11.05 4.28 9.99
N ILE A 424 -10.57 5.24 10.77
CA ILE A 424 -9.21 5.19 11.33
C ILE A 424 -9.03 3.97 12.23
N ARG A 425 -10.03 3.63 13.06
CA ARG A 425 -9.98 2.48 13.97
C ARG A 425 -9.95 1.16 13.22
N GLU A 426 -10.74 1.04 12.17
CA GLU A 426 -10.75 -0.13 11.29
C GLU A 426 -9.43 -0.26 10.51
N ALA A 427 -8.92 0.86 9.99
CA ALA A 427 -7.61 0.90 9.33
C ALA A 427 -6.47 0.51 10.28
N ALA A 428 -6.53 0.96 11.53
CA ALA A 428 -5.59 0.56 12.58
C ALA A 428 -5.72 -0.92 12.95
N ALA A 429 -6.96 -1.44 13.00
CA ALA A 429 -7.21 -2.86 13.24
C ALA A 429 -6.57 -3.75 12.16
N LEU A 430 -6.59 -3.34 10.89
CA LEU A 430 -5.89 -4.04 9.79
C LEU A 430 -4.38 -4.15 10.01
N GLN A 431 -3.78 -3.25 10.79
CA GLN A 431 -2.36 -3.26 11.14
C GLN A 431 -2.06 -3.89 12.51
N GLY A 432 -3.08 -4.39 13.22
CA GLY A 432 -2.94 -4.88 14.60
C GLY A 432 -2.74 -3.75 15.62
N MET A 433 -3.21 -2.54 15.31
CA MET A 433 -2.97 -1.30 16.08
C MET A 433 -4.25 -0.66 16.61
N LYS A 434 -5.33 -1.43 16.80
CA LYS A 434 -6.66 -0.89 17.19
C LYS A 434 -6.62 -0.05 18.47
N SER A 435 -5.71 -0.34 19.40
CA SER A 435 -5.59 0.36 20.70
C SER A 435 -4.79 1.67 20.65
N LEU A 436 -4.11 1.99 19.53
CA LEU A 436 -3.33 3.22 19.44
C LEU A 436 -4.20 4.48 19.55
N LYS A 437 -3.65 5.49 20.21
CA LYS A 437 -4.16 6.86 20.19
C LYS A 437 -3.56 7.60 19.01
N PHE A 438 -4.34 8.47 18.37
CA PHE A 438 -3.93 9.26 17.21
C PHE A 438 -4.04 10.77 17.44
N ASP A 439 -3.98 11.17 18.70
CA ASP A 439 -4.14 12.57 19.12
C ASP A 439 -3.12 13.49 18.44
N GLY A 440 -3.58 14.64 17.96
CA GLY A 440 -2.73 15.66 17.34
C GLY A 440 -2.41 15.47 15.88
N LEU A 441 -2.86 14.37 15.24
CA LEU A 441 -2.69 14.16 13.80
C LEU A 441 -3.98 14.41 13.01
N SER A 442 -3.84 14.92 11.78
CA SER A 442 -4.96 14.97 10.83
C SER A 442 -5.33 13.58 10.32
N LYS A 443 -6.59 13.39 9.92
CA LYS A 443 -7.06 12.10 9.34
C LYS A 443 -6.16 11.59 8.20
N THR A 444 -5.84 12.46 7.24
CA THR A 444 -4.96 12.11 6.12
C THR A 444 -3.59 11.64 6.61
N ARG A 445 -3.03 12.33 7.62
CA ARG A 445 -1.74 11.98 8.19
C ARG A 445 -1.77 10.64 8.93
N ILE A 446 -2.88 10.33 9.60
CA ILE A 446 -3.08 9.02 10.26
C ILE A 446 -3.14 7.90 9.21
N TYR A 447 -3.92 8.05 8.14
CA TYR A 447 -3.96 7.05 7.06
C TYR A 447 -2.60 6.89 6.37
N GLU A 448 -1.85 7.98 6.16
CA GLU A 448 -0.48 7.92 5.65
C GLU A 448 0.43 7.12 6.60
N ALA A 449 0.38 7.40 7.89
CA ALA A 449 1.16 6.71 8.90
C ALA A 449 0.80 5.21 8.97
N LEU A 450 -0.49 4.87 8.96
CA LEU A 450 -0.97 3.47 8.89
C LEU A 450 -0.57 2.79 7.58
N GLY A 451 -0.54 3.52 6.46
CA GLY A 451 -0.06 3.04 5.17
C GLY A 451 1.45 2.71 5.17
N ASN A 452 2.23 3.39 6.00
CA ASN A 452 3.66 3.13 6.20
C ASN A 452 3.93 2.13 7.34
N ALA A 453 2.96 1.88 8.21
CA ALA A 453 3.15 1.05 9.40
C ALA A 453 3.46 -0.41 9.07
N ILE A 454 4.19 -1.04 9.97
CA ILE A 454 4.48 -2.48 9.96
C ILE A 454 3.29 -3.21 10.59
N ASN A 455 2.89 -4.33 10.01
CA ASN A 455 1.80 -5.13 10.56
C ASN A 455 2.25 -5.86 11.84
N VAL A 456 1.64 -5.51 12.96
CA VAL A 456 1.97 -6.02 14.31
C VAL A 456 1.80 -7.53 14.41
N ASP A 457 0.72 -8.07 13.86
CA ASP A 457 0.39 -9.49 14.00
C ASP A 457 1.40 -10.37 13.26
N ILE A 458 1.83 -9.97 12.05
CA ILE A 458 2.87 -10.68 11.31
C ILE A 458 4.21 -10.64 12.06
N VAL A 459 4.60 -9.47 12.57
CA VAL A 459 5.82 -9.33 13.37
C VAL A 459 5.75 -10.24 14.61
N LYS A 460 4.62 -10.25 15.30
CA LYS A 460 4.41 -11.08 16.49
C LYS A 460 4.55 -12.58 16.19
N ILE A 461 3.96 -13.04 15.08
CA ILE A 461 4.04 -14.44 14.64
C ILE A 461 5.50 -14.82 14.34
N ILE A 462 6.24 -13.97 13.59
CA ILE A 462 7.65 -14.18 13.26
C ILE A 462 8.50 -14.15 14.53
N ALA A 463 8.37 -13.12 15.36
CA ALA A 463 9.15 -12.96 16.59
C ALA A 463 8.94 -14.11 17.57
N LYS A 464 7.69 -14.59 17.74
CA LYS A 464 7.39 -15.75 18.58
C LYS A 464 8.14 -17.01 18.16
N LYS A 465 8.38 -17.19 16.84
CA LYS A 465 9.17 -18.32 16.31
C LYS A 465 10.68 -18.03 16.47
N MET A 466 11.11 -16.80 16.14
CA MET A 466 12.51 -16.36 16.23
C MET A 466 13.06 -16.48 17.67
N LEU A 467 12.30 -16.08 18.68
CA LEU A 467 12.69 -16.10 20.07
C LEU A 467 12.84 -17.52 20.68
N LYS A 468 12.51 -18.58 19.92
CA LYS A 468 12.78 -19.96 20.32
C LYS A 468 14.21 -20.40 20.00
N TYR A 469 14.89 -19.71 19.07
CA TYR A 469 16.29 -19.94 18.78
C TYR A 469 17.15 -19.31 19.88
N GLY A 470 18.12 -20.05 20.39
CA GLY A 470 19.00 -19.58 21.49
C GLY A 470 18.40 -19.66 22.90
N LYS A 471 17.40 -20.54 23.08
CA LYS A 471 16.97 -21.01 24.44
C LYS A 471 17.75 -22.21 24.85
#